data_447fcaac7e16ba8d6ca4efa88a9e4994
#
_entry.id   447fcaac7e16ba8d6ca4efa88a9e4994
#
_cell.length_a   1.000
_cell.length_b   1.000
_cell.length_c   1.000
_cell.angle_alpha   90.00
_cell.angle_beta   90.00
_cell.angle_gamma   90.00
#
_symmetry.space_group_name_H-M   'P 1'
#
loop_
_entity.id
_entity.type
_entity.pdbx_description
1 polymer ?
#
loop_
_entity_poly.entity_id
_entity_poly.type
_entity_poly.pdbx_seq_one_letter_code
_entity_poly.pdbx_strand_id
1 'polypeptide(L)'
;MIWGNKKSGAANAPKLQNIYYQGDDRVFDRNELDVRLLKYNFAVVDLRAAADNNKNKSKTRSDFIIRDQVAVYPDTLAWLSDFAYAQNEPMAQGYFVHPAYNNYPVVGVTWRQARAFTVWRTRYNDAYRESKKLPKRLPYQLPSEAEFEYAARGGRTGTTYPWGGPYPRNAKGCLMANFKPGRGNYADDGGAFTVNVKSYFPNDFGLYNIAGNVAEWTSSAFD
;
A
#
# COMPACT_ATOMS: atom_id res chain seq x y z
N MET A 1 17.06 5.11 8.53
CA MET A 1 17.04 4.76 7.10
C MET A 1 18.42 4.28 6.68
N ILE A 2 18.52 3.06 6.18
CA ILE A 2 19.81 2.47 5.75
C ILE A 2 20.34 3.17 4.47
N TRP A 3 19.47 3.79 3.70
CA TRP A 3 19.73 4.36 2.36
C TRP A 3 19.84 5.89 2.31
N GLY A 4 19.63 6.59 3.40
CA GLY A 4 19.44 8.05 3.37
C GLY A 4 20.68 8.92 3.48
N ASN A 5 21.89 8.34 3.59
CA ASN A 5 23.11 9.14 3.71
C ASN A 5 24.30 8.36 3.12
N LYS A 6 25.09 9.00 2.26
CA LYS A 6 26.29 8.38 1.63
C LYS A 6 27.23 7.72 2.67
N LYS A 7 27.38 8.33 3.86
CA LYS A 7 28.21 7.79 4.94
C LYS A 7 27.59 6.54 5.61
N SER A 8 26.28 6.52 5.87
CA SER A 8 25.60 5.36 6.45
C SER A 8 25.42 4.23 5.45
N GLY A 9 25.25 4.52 4.17
CA GLY A 9 25.23 3.54 3.09
C GLY A 9 26.55 2.79 2.98
N ALA A 10 27.67 3.48 3.00
CA ALA A 10 29.00 2.86 2.95
C ALA A 10 29.29 1.97 4.18
N ALA A 11 28.90 2.41 5.39
CA ALA A 11 29.08 1.63 6.63
C ALA A 11 28.22 0.36 6.68
N ASN A 12 27.08 0.33 6.01
CA ASN A 12 26.19 -0.82 5.96
C ASN A 12 26.39 -1.72 4.74
N ALA A 13 27.16 -1.28 3.75
CA ALA A 13 27.40 -2.05 2.52
C ALA A 13 27.86 -3.49 2.76
N PRO A 14 28.82 -3.78 3.69
CA PRO A 14 29.22 -5.15 3.99
C PRO A 14 28.08 -6.01 4.57
N LYS A 15 27.20 -5.40 5.39
CA LYS A 15 26.04 -6.10 5.99
C LYS A 15 24.94 -6.41 5.00
N LEU A 16 24.93 -5.66 3.89
CA LEU A 16 23.90 -5.77 2.86
C LEU A 16 24.35 -6.64 1.67
N GLN A 17 25.61 -7.10 1.62
CA GLN A 17 26.10 -7.91 0.52
C GLN A 17 25.26 -9.19 0.30
N ASN A 18 24.81 -9.81 1.38
CA ASN A 18 24.05 -11.06 1.32
C ASN A 18 22.60 -10.90 0.82
N ILE A 19 22.11 -9.66 0.63
CA ILE A 19 20.76 -9.42 0.08
C ILE A 19 20.76 -9.12 -1.42
N TYR A 20 21.92 -9.16 -2.06
CA TYR A 20 22.03 -9.08 -3.52
C TYR A 20 22.08 -10.48 -4.11
N TYR A 21 21.65 -10.61 -5.37
CA TYR A 21 21.81 -11.85 -6.11
C TYR A 21 23.27 -12.29 -6.15
N GLN A 22 23.52 -13.56 -5.90
CA GLN A 22 24.85 -14.17 -5.84
C GLN A 22 24.97 -15.33 -6.84
N GLY A 23 26.20 -15.63 -7.27
CA GLY A 23 26.49 -16.78 -8.13
C GLY A 23 25.69 -16.76 -9.42
N ASP A 24 25.07 -17.89 -9.75
CA ASP A 24 24.32 -18.10 -11.00
C ASP A 24 23.01 -17.30 -11.07
N ASP A 25 22.48 -16.84 -9.93
CA ASP A 25 21.30 -15.96 -9.88
C ASP A 25 21.63 -14.52 -10.32
N ARG A 26 22.91 -14.17 -10.41
CA ARG A 26 23.37 -12.84 -10.81
C ARG A 26 23.45 -12.74 -12.34
N VAL A 27 22.44 -12.18 -12.96
CA VAL A 27 22.33 -12.07 -14.42
C VAL A 27 23.16 -10.90 -14.97
N PHE A 28 23.26 -9.78 -14.21
CA PHE A 28 23.96 -8.58 -14.64
C PHE A 28 25.18 -8.30 -13.77
N ASP A 29 26.20 -7.65 -14.33
CA ASP A 29 27.39 -7.25 -13.59
C ASP A 29 27.17 -6.04 -12.67
N ARG A 30 26.01 -5.96 -12.07
CA ARG A 30 25.61 -4.96 -11.08
C ARG A 30 24.98 -5.61 -9.86
N ASN A 31 25.00 -4.93 -8.73
CA ASN A 31 24.36 -5.40 -7.52
C ASN A 31 22.85 -5.15 -7.58
N GLU A 32 22.08 -6.21 -7.80
CA GLU A 32 20.64 -6.20 -7.77
C GLU A 32 20.14 -6.87 -6.49
N LEU A 33 19.13 -6.26 -5.87
CA LEU A 33 18.54 -6.79 -4.65
C LEU A 33 17.75 -8.08 -4.93
N ASP A 34 18.05 -9.14 -4.21
CA ASP A 34 17.19 -10.31 -4.17
C ASP A 34 15.96 -10.00 -3.29
N VAL A 35 14.89 -9.59 -3.93
CA VAL A 35 13.64 -9.20 -3.26
C VAL A 35 13.02 -10.35 -2.47
N ARG A 36 13.34 -11.62 -2.78
CA ARG A 36 12.86 -12.83 -2.08
C ARG A 36 13.37 -12.86 -0.65
N LEU A 37 14.53 -12.25 -0.39
CA LEU A 37 15.16 -12.18 0.93
C LEU A 37 14.62 -11.02 1.79
N LEU A 38 13.89 -10.08 1.21
CA LEU A 38 13.33 -8.95 1.92
C LEU A 38 12.08 -9.38 2.68
N LYS A 39 12.26 -9.74 3.94
CA LYS A 39 11.18 -10.16 4.84
C LYS A 39 11.09 -9.22 6.03
N TYR A 40 9.87 -8.88 6.43
CA TYR A 40 9.59 -8.04 7.59
C TYR A 40 8.91 -8.86 8.68
N ASN A 41 9.54 -8.89 9.85
CA ASN A 41 8.99 -9.51 11.06
C ASN A 41 8.23 -8.46 11.85
N PHE A 42 7.00 -8.75 12.19
CA PHE A 42 6.17 -7.86 13.00
C PHE A 42 5.38 -8.64 14.04
N ALA A 43 4.89 -7.93 15.03
CA ALA A 43 4.02 -8.47 16.04
C ALA A 43 2.84 -7.53 16.25
N VAL A 44 1.68 -8.11 16.41
CA VAL A 44 0.43 -7.42 16.73
C VAL A 44 -0.21 -8.06 17.93
N VAL A 45 -0.98 -7.28 18.68
CA VAL A 45 -1.76 -7.82 19.81
C VAL A 45 -3.16 -8.16 19.31
N ASP A 46 -3.61 -9.38 19.56
CA ASP A 46 -5.00 -9.77 19.34
C ASP A 46 -5.86 -9.23 20.49
N LEU A 47 -6.32 -8.01 20.31
CA LEU A 47 -7.14 -7.30 21.31
C LEU A 47 -8.47 -7.98 21.55
N ARG A 48 -9.06 -8.63 20.53
CA ARG A 48 -10.33 -9.35 20.64
C ARG A 48 -10.17 -10.58 21.50
N ALA A 49 -9.21 -11.44 21.18
CA ALA A 49 -8.91 -12.61 21.99
C ALA A 49 -8.48 -12.24 23.42
N ALA A 50 -7.74 -11.13 23.59
CA ALA A 50 -7.37 -10.62 24.90
C ALA A 50 -8.57 -10.14 25.71
N ALA A 51 -9.52 -9.46 25.08
CA ALA A 51 -10.76 -9.02 25.72
C ALA A 51 -11.66 -10.20 26.14
N ASP A 52 -11.79 -11.20 25.27
CA ASP A 52 -12.58 -12.40 25.54
C ASP A 52 -11.99 -13.23 26.70
N ASN A 53 -10.65 -13.26 26.84
CA ASN A 53 -9.97 -13.96 27.95
C ASN A 53 -10.20 -13.29 29.32
N ASN A 54 -10.60 -12.02 29.36
CA ASN A 54 -10.88 -11.34 30.63
C ASN A 54 -11.97 -12.06 31.46
N LYS A 55 -12.82 -12.85 30.82
CA LYS A 55 -13.86 -13.67 31.46
C LYS A 55 -13.28 -14.93 32.14
N ASN A 56 -12.23 -15.52 31.60
CA ASN A 56 -11.72 -16.84 32.03
C ASN A 56 -10.30 -16.82 32.61
N LYS A 57 -9.53 -15.74 32.44
CA LYS A 57 -8.14 -15.50 32.96
C LYS A 57 -7.15 -16.65 32.80
N SER A 58 -7.36 -17.51 31.79
CA SER A 58 -6.54 -18.73 31.60
C SER A 58 -5.24 -18.49 30.83
N LYS A 59 -5.11 -17.34 30.17
CA LYS A 59 -3.97 -17.01 29.30
C LYS A 59 -3.21 -15.78 29.80
N THR A 60 -1.92 -15.72 29.49
CA THR A 60 -1.05 -14.60 29.78
C THR A 60 -1.05 -13.57 28.66
N ARG A 61 -0.52 -12.37 28.91
CA ARG A 61 -0.42 -11.31 27.88
C ARG A 61 0.38 -11.74 26.65
N SER A 62 1.38 -12.61 26.83
CA SER A 62 2.22 -13.11 25.73
C SER A 62 1.45 -13.98 24.75
N ASP A 63 0.37 -14.65 25.19
CA ASP A 63 -0.41 -15.57 24.38
C ASP A 63 -1.28 -14.85 23.33
N PHE A 64 -1.47 -13.55 23.51
CA PHE A 64 -2.20 -12.66 22.58
C PHE A 64 -1.28 -11.91 21.61
N ILE A 65 0.02 -12.15 21.66
CA ILE A 65 0.97 -11.55 20.74
C ILE A 65 1.15 -12.48 19.53
N ILE A 66 0.52 -12.11 18.42
CA ILE A 66 0.71 -12.79 17.14
C ILE A 66 1.98 -12.24 16.52
N ARG A 67 2.97 -13.13 16.32
CA ARG A 67 4.20 -12.84 15.59
C ARG A 67 4.07 -13.39 14.19
N ASP A 68 4.39 -12.56 13.20
CA ASP A 68 4.24 -12.92 11.80
C ASP A 68 5.39 -12.35 10.96
N GLN A 69 5.59 -12.94 9.79
CA GLN A 69 6.60 -12.53 8.82
C GLN A 69 5.96 -12.43 7.44
N VAL A 70 6.24 -11.34 6.74
CA VAL A 70 5.76 -11.11 5.36
C VAL A 70 6.92 -10.77 4.44
N ALA A 71 6.79 -11.13 3.16
CA ALA A 71 7.62 -10.56 2.11
C ALA A 71 7.34 -9.05 2.03
N VAL A 72 8.40 -8.24 1.91
CA VAL A 72 8.25 -6.77 1.82
C VAL A 72 7.83 -6.36 0.42
N TYR A 73 8.37 -7.06 -0.59
CA TYR A 73 8.14 -6.71 -1.98
C TYR A 73 6.75 -7.20 -2.45
N PRO A 74 6.02 -6.39 -3.22
CA PRO A 74 4.73 -6.80 -3.77
C PRO A 74 4.91 -7.93 -4.80
N ASP A 75 3.82 -8.56 -5.19
CA ASP A 75 3.83 -9.52 -6.31
C ASP A 75 4.08 -8.76 -7.62
N THR A 76 5.27 -8.96 -8.17
CA THR A 76 5.68 -8.32 -9.44
C THR A 76 5.00 -8.93 -10.66
N LEU A 77 4.38 -10.10 -10.51
CA LEU A 77 3.65 -10.79 -11.56
C LEU A 77 2.18 -10.38 -11.63
N ALA A 78 1.74 -9.44 -10.76
CA ALA A 78 0.35 -8.97 -10.70
C ALA A 78 -0.18 -8.47 -12.06
N TRP A 79 0.68 -7.89 -12.89
CA TRP A 79 0.32 -7.41 -14.22
C TRP A 79 0.31 -8.49 -15.32
N LEU A 80 0.91 -9.65 -15.08
CA LEU A 80 0.99 -10.71 -16.11
C LEU A 80 -0.37 -11.33 -16.41
N SER A 81 -1.29 -11.37 -15.44
CA SER A 81 -2.64 -11.86 -15.66
C SER A 81 -3.41 -10.99 -16.65
N ASP A 82 -3.21 -9.68 -16.60
CA ASP A 82 -3.89 -8.73 -17.49
C ASP A 82 -3.21 -8.61 -18.86
N PHE A 83 -1.90 -8.90 -18.92
CA PHE A 83 -1.07 -8.77 -20.10
C PHE A 83 -0.47 -10.11 -20.58
N ALA A 84 -1.18 -11.21 -20.38
CA ALA A 84 -0.68 -12.58 -20.69
C ALA A 84 -0.15 -12.75 -22.14
N TYR A 85 -0.66 -11.97 -23.08
CA TYR A 85 -0.25 -12.00 -24.48
C TYR A 85 0.62 -10.82 -24.93
N ALA A 86 0.90 -9.86 -24.05
CA ALA A 86 1.64 -8.64 -24.36
C ALA A 86 3.08 -8.74 -23.84
N GLN A 87 3.98 -9.31 -24.65
CA GLN A 87 5.37 -9.59 -24.27
C GLN A 87 6.21 -8.35 -23.93
N ASN A 88 5.84 -7.15 -24.41
CA ASN A 88 6.58 -5.90 -24.24
C ASN A 88 5.79 -4.81 -23.51
N GLU A 89 4.78 -5.19 -22.69
CA GLU A 89 4.02 -4.20 -21.95
C GLU A 89 4.89 -3.54 -20.87
N PRO A 90 5.09 -2.20 -20.91
CA PRO A 90 5.94 -1.49 -19.95
C PRO A 90 5.49 -1.68 -18.50
N MET A 91 4.20 -1.81 -18.24
CA MET A 91 3.68 -2.04 -16.89
C MET A 91 4.05 -3.42 -16.35
N ALA A 92 4.05 -4.46 -17.19
CA ALA A 92 4.46 -5.80 -16.76
C ALA A 92 5.95 -5.88 -16.42
N GLN A 93 6.79 -5.10 -17.12
CA GLN A 93 8.24 -5.16 -16.97
C GLN A 93 8.81 -4.09 -16.02
N GLY A 94 8.20 -2.92 -15.97
CA GLY A 94 8.80 -1.74 -15.36
C GLY A 94 8.03 -1.08 -14.22
N TYR A 95 6.81 -1.49 -13.91
CA TYR A 95 5.93 -0.79 -12.97
C TYR A 95 6.56 -0.53 -11.60
N PHE A 96 7.27 -1.50 -11.04
CA PHE A 96 7.87 -1.39 -9.71
C PHE A 96 9.26 -0.76 -9.66
N VAL A 97 9.89 -0.54 -10.81
CA VAL A 97 11.30 -0.09 -10.86
C VAL A 97 11.50 1.17 -11.70
N HIS A 98 10.63 1.46 -12.65
CA HIS A 98 10.81 2.59 -13.54
C HIS A 98 10.33 3.91 -12.91
N PRO A 99 11.11 4.99 -12.97
CA PRO A 99 10.78 6.28 -12.35
C PRO A 99 9.44 6.90 -12.79
N ALA A 100 8.95 6.59 -13.98
CA ALA A 100 7.66 7.05 -14.47
C ALA A 100 6.48 6.66 -13.55
N TYR A 101 6.62 5.53 -12.82
CA TYR A 101 5.58 5.01 -11.93
C TYR A 101 5.80 5.38 -10.45
N ASN A 102 6.76 6.25 -10.11
CA ASN A 102 7.04 6.62 -8.71
C ASN A 102 5.84 7.22 -7.95
N ASN A 103 4.91 7.82 -8.68
CA ASN A 103 3.70 8.43 -8.13
C ASN A 103 2.42 7.63 -8.47
N TYR A 104 2.56 6.38 -8.82
CA TYR A 104 1.45 5.47 -9.06
C TYR A 104 1.20 4.61 -7.82
N PRO A 105 -0.02 4.07 -7.65
CA PRO A 105 -0.31 3.21 -6.51
C PRO A 105 0.49 1.92 -6.56
N VAL A 106 0.90 1.40 -5.41
CA VAL A 106 1.46 0.06 -5.33
C VAL A 106 0.35 -0.97 -5.51
N VAL A 107 0.57 -1.94 -6.38
CA VAL A 107 -0.34 -3.07 -6.65
C VAL A 107 0.32 -4.40 -6.26
N GLY A 108 -0.43 -5.51 -6.28
CA GLY A 108 0.12 -6.83 -5.93
C GLY A 108 0.46 -6.99 -4.45
N VAL A 109 -0.18 -6.22 -3.56
CA VAL A 109 0.01 -6.29 -2.09
C VAL A 109 -1.10 -7.12 -1.46
N THR A 110 -0.73 -8.05 -0.62
CA THR A 110 -1.67 -8.81 0.20
C THR A 110 -2.14 -8.01 1.42
N TRP A 111 -3.29 -8.35 1.99
CA TRP A 111 -3.78 -7.76 3.24
C TRP A 111 -2.75 -7.87 4.39
N ARG A 112 -2.06 -9.02 4.48
CA ARG A 112 -1.00 -9.22 5.49
C ARG A 112 0.16 -8.25 5.30
N GLN A 113 0.58 -7.98 4.06
CA GLN A 113 1.62 -6.99 3.75
C GLN A 113 1.14 -5.57 4.09
N ALA A 114 -0.09 -5.21 3.72
CA ALA A 114 -0.67 -3.92 4.05
C ALA A 114 -0.73 -3.70 5.57
N ARG A 115 -1.16 -4.72 6.34
CA ARG A 115 -1.16 -4.70 7.81
C ARG A 115 0.26 -4.58 8.39
N ALA A 116 1.22 -5.33 7.86
CA ALA A 116 2.62 -5.24 8.28
C ALA A 116 3.20 -3.84 8.02
N PHE A 117 2.82 -3.21 6.90
CA PHE A 117 3.21 -1.84 6.57
C PHE A 117 2.69 -0.85 7.62
N THR A 118 1.45 -0.97 8.11
CA THR A 118 0.96 -0.07 9.17
C THR A 118 1.78 -0.17 10.45
N VAL A 119 2.21 -1.38 10.84
CA VAL A 119 3.10 -1.59 11.99
C VAL A 119 4.46 -0.96 11.75
N TRP A 120 5.05 -1.17 10.58
CA TRP A 120 6.31 -0.54 10.20
C TRP A 120 6.19 0.99 10.21
N ARG A 121 5.13 1.53 9.62
CA ARG A 121 4.88 2.98 9.56
C ARG A 121 4.73 3.61 10.95
N THR A 122 4.07 2.90 11.86
CA THR A 122 3.94 3.31 13.26
C THR A 122 5.32 3.41 13.92
N ARG A 123 6.12 2.35 13.83
CA ARG A 123 7.48 2.32 14.41
C ARG A 123 8.38 3.40 13.83
N TYR A 124 8.30 3.61 12.52
CA TYR A 124 9.06 4.65 11.83
C TYR A 124 8.69 6.05 12.30
N ASN A 125 7.39 6.32 12.43
CA ASN A 125 6.89 7.60 12.94
C ASN A 125 7.25 7.81 14.41
N ASP A 126 7.13 6.78 15.24
CA ASP A 126 7.49 6.82 16.66
C ASP A 126 8.99 7.15 16.85
N ALA A 127 9.86 6.50 16.11
CA ALA A 127 11.31 6.78 16.14
C ALA A 127 11.62 8.23 15.71
N TYR A 128 10.96 8.74 14.67
CA TYR A 128 11.09 10.14 14.28
C TYR A 128 10.62 11.09 15.37
N ARG A 129 9.44 10.84 15.95
CA ARG A 129 8.88 11.70 17.02
C ARG A 129 9.75 11.68 18.28
N GLU A 130 10.26 10.52 18.66
CA GLU A 130 11.20 10.36 19.77
C GLU A 130 12.47 11.18 19.54
N SER A 131 13.06 11.14 18.34
CA SER A 131 14.22 11.98 17.97
C SER A 131 13.95 13.48 18.06
N LYS A 132 12.68 13.90 17.95
CA LYS A 132 12.23 15.29 18.08
C LYS A 132 11.62 15.61 19.45
N LYS A 133 11.67 14.69 20.41
CA LYS A 133 11.05 14.81 21.75
C LYS A 133 9.55 15.14 21.69
N LEU A 134 8.85 14.62 20.68
CA LEU A 134 7.41 14.78 20.50
C LEU A 134 6.65 13.59 21.08
N PRO A 135 5.44 13.78 21.63
CA PRO A 135 4.64 12.65 22.14
C PRO A 135 4.27 11.68 21.03
N LYS A 136 4.20 10.38 21.35
CA LYS A 136 3.69 9.35 20.41
C LYS A 136 2.26 9.66 19.97
N ARG A 137 1.90 9.20 18.78
CA ARG A 137 0.54 9.25 18.24
C ARG A 137 -0.10 7.87 18.29
N LEU A 138 -1.38 7.81 18.00
CA LEU A 138 -2.07 6.55 17.77
C LEU A 138 -1.36 5.79 16.63
N PRO A 139 -1.29 4.44 16.73
CA PRO A 139 -0.68 3.62 15.70
C PRO A 139 -1.45 3.73 14.38
N TYR A 140 -0.72 3.63 13.27
CA TYR A 140 -1.34 3.46 11.96
C TYR A 140 -2.01 2.09 11.89
N GLN A 141 -3.16 2.04 11.27
CA GLN A 141 -3.93 0.81 11.01
C GLN A 141 -4.66 0.93 9.68
N LEU A 142 -5.10 -0.20 9.15
CA LEU A 142 -6.02 -0.18 8.01
C LEU A 142 -7.36 0.39 8.49
N PRO A 143 -8.04 1.21 7.68
CA PRO A 143 -9.37 1.72 8.03
C PRO A 143 -10.37 0.57 8.08
N SER A 144 -11.37 0.67 8.91
CA SER A 144 -12.58 -0.12 8.75
C SER A 144 -13.34 0.33 7.49
N GLU A 145 -14.26 -0.49 7.00
CA GLU A 145 -15.10 -0.12 5.85
C GLU A 145 -15.87 1.19 6.12
N ALA A 146 -16.45 1.34 7.32
CA ALA A 146 -17.16 2.56 7.70
C ALA A 146 -16.25 3.80 7.74
N GLU A 147 -15.01 3.66 8.22
CA GLU A 147 -14.02 4.76 8.20
C GLU A 147 -13.61 5.10 6.77
N PHE A 148 -13.42 4.08 5.92
CA PHE A 148 -13.10 4.29 4.51
C PHE A 148 -14.25 4.99 3.78
N GLU A 149 -15.49 4.55 3.97
CA GLU A 149 -16.69 5.18 3.39
C GLU A 149 -16.82 6.63 3.84
N TYR A 150 -16.67 6.90 5.14
CA TYR A 150 -16.71 8.26 5.67
C TYR A 150 -15.62 9.15 5.05
N ALA A 151 -14.40 8.63 4.95
CA ALA A 151 -13.29 9.32 4.33
C ALA A 151 -13.55 9.57 2.83
N ALA A 152 -14.09 8.57 2.12
CA ALA A 152 -14.44 8.69 0.70
C ALA A 152 -15.53 9.76 0.46
N ARG A 153 -16.54 9.82 1.30
CA ARG A 153 -17.61 10.84 1.20
C ARG A 153 -17.13 12.26 1.51
N GLY A 154 -15.96 12.42 2.14
CA GLY A 154 -15.42 13.74 2.45
C GLY A 154 -16.29 14.55 3.42
N GLY A 155 -17.07 13.87 4.30
CA GLY A 155 -18.03 14.50 5.21
C GLY A 155 -19.41 14.81 4.62
N ARG A 156 -19.64 14.49 3.36
CA ARG A 156 -20.94 14.69 2.70
C ARG A 156 -21.90 13.56 3.04
N THR A 157 -23.14 13.89 3.29
CA THR A 157 -24.23 12.92 3.54
C THR A 157 -25.11 12.75 2.32
N GLY A 158 -25.57 11.52 2.07
CA GLY A 158 -26.51 11.22 0.99
C GLY A 158 -25.97 11.36 -0.44
N THR A 159 -24.64 11.47 -0.62
CA THR A 159 -24.02 11.58 -1.94
C THR A 159 -23.56 10.21 -2.44
N THR A 160 -23.70 9.98 -3.76
CA THR A 160 -23.26 8.75 -4.40
C THR A 160 -21.74 8.74 -4.62
N TYR A 161 -21.14 9.89 -4.93
CA TYR A 161 -19.74 10.02 -5.28
C TYR A 161 -19.00 11.00 -4.36
N PRO A 162 -17.66 10.86 -4.21
CA PRO A 162 -16.83 11.75 -3.38
C PRO A 162 -16.94 13.23 -3.74
N TRP A 163 -17.24 13.57 -4.97
CA TRP A 163 -17.41 14.94 -5.46
C TRP A 163 -18.82 15.50 -5.27
N GLY A 164 -19.74 14.74 -4.71
CA GLY A 164 -21.06 15.20 -4.28
C GLY A 164 -22.18 15.13 -5.31
N GLY A 165 -21.86 15.00 -6.60
CA GLY A 165 -22.86 14.88 -7.66
C GLY A 165 -23.38 13.45 -7.83
N PRO A 166 -24.53 13.25 -8.52
CA PRO A 166 -25.06 11.93 -8.81
C PRO A 166 -24.43 11.28 -10.05
N TYR A 167 -23.57 12.01 -10.76
CA TYR A 167 -22.99 11.57 -12.03
C TYR A 167 -21.50 11.33 -11.95
N PRO A 168 -20.95 10.36 -12.71
CA PRO A 168 -19.50 10.13 -12.79
C PRO A 168 -18.76 11.19 -13.63
N ARG A 169 -19.50 12.09 -14.31
CA ARG A 169 -18.96 13.16 -15.14
C ARG A 169 -19.26 14.53 -14.53
N ASN A 170 -18.33 15.46 -14.72
CA ASN A 170 -18.55 16.86 -14.38
C ASN A 170 -19.40 17.58 -15.44
N ALA A 171 -19.72 18.85 -15.21
CA ALA A 171 -20.50 19.69 -16.14
C ALA A 171 -19.86 19.86 -17.53
N LYS A 172 -18.55 19.61 -17.67
CA LYS A 172 -17.82 19.63 -18.95
C LYS A 172 -17.80 18.27 -19.64
N GLY A 173 -18.45 17.24 -19.05
CA GLY A 173 -18.48 15.88 -19.58
C GLY A 173 -17.25 15.03 -19.23
N CYS A 174 -16.26 15.55 -18.49
CA CYS A 174 -15.07 14.80 -18.11
C CYS A 174 -15.39 13.82 -16.98
N LEU A 175 -14.86 12.61 -17.08
CA LEU A 175 -14.92 11.60 -16.00
C LEU A 175 -14.11 12.07 -14.79
N MET A 176 -14.60 11.78 -13.59
CA MET A 176 -14.08 12.32 -12.33
C MET A 176 -13.23 11.34 -11.54
N ALA A 177 -13.07 10.12 -12.04
CA ALA A 177 -12.26 9.06 -11.43
C ALA A 177 -11.79 8.08 -12.51
N ASN A 178 -10.77 7.29 -12.17
CA ASN A 178 -10.27 6.20 -13.00
C ASN A 178 -11.06 4.92 -12.69
N PHE A 179 -11.90 4.49 -13.61
CA PHE A 179 -12.69 3.27 -13.54
C PHE A 179 -13.05 2.83 -14.97
N LYS A 180 -13.54 1.62 -15.14
CA LYS A 180 -13.98 1.12 -16.45
C LYS A 180 -15.25 1.87 -16.92
N PRO A 181 -15.17 2.88 -17.80
CA PRO A 181 -16.28 3.79 -18.09
C PRO A 181 -17.37 3.19 -18.99
N GLY A 182 -17.22 1.95 -19.44
CA GLY A 182 -18.19 1.27 -20.30
C GLY A 182 -17.53 0.39 -21.34
N ARG A 183 -18.30 0.00 -22.36
CA ARG A 183 -17.78 -0.78 -23.50
C ARG A 183 -17.09 0.14 -24.50
N GLY A 184 -15.94 -0.25 -25.02
CA GLY A 184 -15.21 0.42 -26.09
C GLY A 184 -13.99 1.17 -25.61
N ASN A 185 -14.07 2.46 -25.34
CA ASN A 185 -12.93 3.26 -24.92
C ASN A 185 -12.69 3.15 -23.39
N TYR A 186 -11.81 2.25 -22.98
CA TYR A 186 -11.45 2.04 -21.58
C TYR A 186 -10.52 3.14 -21.01
N ALA A 187 -9.99 4.00 -21.85
CA ALA A 187 -9.13 5.12 -21.47
C ALA A 187 -9.86 6.48 -21.48
N ASP A 188 -11.19 6.50 -21.64
CA ASP A 188 -12.00 7.72 -21.69
C ASP A 188 -11.92 8.55 -20.39
N ASP A 189 -11.59 7.92 -19.27
CA ASP A 189 -11.36 8.56 -17.98
C ASP A 189 -9.94 9.12 -17.80
N GLY A 190 -9.04 8.90 -18.74
CA GLY A 190 -7.66 9.37 -18.70
C GLY A 190 -6.63 8.29 -18.36
N GLY A 191 -7.04 7.04 -18.11
CA GLY A 191 -6.14 5.93 -17.84
C GLY A 191 -6.72 4.57 -18.22
N ALA A 192 -5.99 3.81 -19.05
CA ALA A 192 -6.39 2.43 -19.38
C ALA A 192 -6.23 1.47 -18.18
N PHE A 193 -5.34 1.80 -17.26
CA PHE A 193 -4.99 1.03 -16.05
C PHE A 193 -4.86 1.98 -14.87
N THR A 194 -3.88 1.74 -13.98
CA THR A 194 -3.61 2.68 -12.87
C THR A 194 -3.12 4.02 -13.40
N VAL A 195 -3.42 5.08 -12.65
CA VAL A 195 -2.98 6.44 -12.92
C VAL A 195 -2.22 7.00 -11.73
N ASN A 196 -1.56 8.15 -11.94
CA ASN A 196 -0.90 8.88 -10.87
C ASN A 196 -1.86 9.15 -9.70
N VAL A 197 -1.38 9.02 -8.47
CA VAL A 197 -2.18 9.18 -7.24
C VAL A 197 -2.84 10.56 -7.08
N LYS A 198 -2.50 11.53 -7.92
CA LYS A 198 -3.09 12.89 -7.93
C LYS A 198 -3.74 13.26 -9.26
N SER A 199 -4.16 12.30 -10.07
CA SER A 199 -4.69 12.55 -11.42
C SER A 199 -6.04 13.25 -11.44
N TYR A 200 -6.84 13.15 -10.39
CA TYR A 200 -8.18 13.74 -10.30
C TYR A 200 -8.27 14.72 -9.14
N PHE A 201 -9.41 15.40 -9.02
CA PHE A 201 -9.63 16.33 -7.91
C PHE A 201 -9.80 15.57 -6.60
N PRO A 202 -9.22 16.12 -5.50
CA PRO A 202 -9.44 15.54 -4.18
C PRO A 202 -10.89 15.78 -3.72
N ASN A 203 -11.34 14.95 -2.78
CA ASN A 203 -12.57 15.22 -2.05
C ASN A 203 -12.37 16.34 -1.00
N ASP A 204 -13.43 16.69 -0.26
CA ASP A 204 -13.39 17.80 0.71
C ASP A 204 -12.41 17.55 1.89
N PHE A 205 -12.00 16.30 2.13
CA PHE A 205 -10.94 15.98 3.09
C PHE A 205 -9.52 16.02 2.47
N GLY A 206 -9.40 16.37 1.19
CA GLY A 206 -8.11 16.42 0.49
C GLY A 206 -7.59 15.05 0.04
N LEU A 207 -8.46 14.02 0.00
CA LEU A 207 -8.10 12.67 -0.45
C LEU A 207 -8.28 12.55 -1.95
N TYR A 208 -7.22 12.11 -2.62
CA TYR A 208 -7.19 11.88 -4.06
C TYR A 208 -7.54 10.44 -4.40
N ASN A 209 -8.15 10.22 -5.55
CA ASN A 209 -8.45 8.89 -6.11
C ASN A 209 -9.16 7.93 -5.14
N ILE A 210 -9.89 8.48 -4.18
CA ILE A 210 -10.61 7.68 -3.18
C ILE A 210 -11.79 6.89 -3.79
N ALA A 211 -12.16 7.21 -5.02
CA ALA A 211 -13.05 6.41 -5.85
C ALA A 211 -12.28 6.01 -7.11
N GLY A 212 -12.14 4.72 -7.35
CA GLY A 212 -11.42 4.17 -8.51
C GLY A 212 -9.92 4.05 -8.33
N ASN A 213 -9.19 3.97 -9.43
CA ASN A 213 -7.77 3.72 -9.59
C ASN A 213 -7.36 2.29 -9.16
N VAL A 214 -7.37 1.96 -7.86
CA VAL A 214 -7.10 0.62 -7.34
C VAL A 214 -8.05 0.30 -6.18
N ALA A 215 -8.32 -0.98 -5.98
CA ALA A 215 -9.00 -1.46 -4.77
C ALA A 215 -8.05 -1.35 -3.56
N GLU A 216 -8.58 -0.93 -2.42
CA GLU A 216 -7.81 -0.72 -1.20
C GLU A 216 -8.26 -1.67 -0.08
N TRP A 217 -7.29 -2.17 0.68
CA TRP A 217 -7.56 -3.07 1.79
C TRP A 217 -8.14 -2.32 3.00
N THR A 218 -9.20 -2.87 3.56
CA THR A 218 -9.76 -2.44 4.84
C THR A 218 -9.48 -3.47 5.94
N SER A 219 -9.73 -3.10 7.20
CA SER A 219 -9.65 -4.02 8.34
C SER A 219 -10.92 -4.85 8.52
N SER A 220 -12.04 -4.43 7.91
CA SER A 220 -13.31 -5.17 7.93
C SER A 220 -13.25 -6.36 6.97
N ALA A 221 -13.84 -7.49 7.41
CA ALA A 221 -14.11 -8.59 6.50
C ALA A 221 -15.27 -8.21 5.57
N PHE A 222 -15.25 -8.69 4.35
CA PHE A 222 -16.40 -8.64 3.47
C PHE A 222 -17.38 -9.74 3.90
N ASP A 223 -18.64 -9.37 4.17
CA ASP A 223 -19.72 -10.25 4.55
C ASP A 223 -20.59 -10.62 3.33
#